data_b871953664652c480e2ec55e2fe5516a
#
_entry.id   b871953664652c480e2ec55e2fe5516a
#
_cell.length_a   1.000
_cell.length_b   1.000
_cell.length_c   1.000
_cell.angle_alpha   90.00
_cell.angle_beta   90.00
_cell.angle_gamma   90.00
#
_symmetry.space_group_name_H-M   'P 1'
#
loop_
_entity.id
_entity.type
_entity.pdbx_description
1 polymer ?
#
loop_
_entity_poly.entity_id
_entity_poly.type
_entity_poly.pdbx_seq_one_letter_code
_entity_poly.pdbx_strand_id
1 'polypeptide(L)'
;MSYVLKTAENSNDIKLSQLFRSKIFRKSKNICDNDELDQRCIHYLIFDKFNSYKLVCVFRVYLIHNTNQLCNSYSNKFYKLNNLKKIQDPMLELGRFCVDPNYRDPKIIMTAWSAIRKLVEKNKIKFLFGCSSFIGTSIDRYLDCFKFLKTKYIAPKKYNLYVKAPKVFKFNNLINLNNFCLKKAKKNLPPLLSFYLNLGGWVSDHVVIDNDLET
;
A
#
# COMPACT_ATOMS: atom_id res chain seq x y z
N MET A 1 16.80 -18.43 -7.86
CA MET A 1 15.68 -17.65 -7.30
C MET A 1 14.38 -18.26 -7.78
N SER A 2 13.46 -18.53 -6.87
CA SER A 2 12.15 -19.15 -7.20
C SER A 2 11.19 -18.20 -7.93
N TYR A 3 11.35 -16.89 -7.72
CA TYR A 3 10.47 -15.86 -8.26
C TYR A 3 11.19 -14.97 -9.26
N VAL A 4 10.46 -14.59 -10.32
CA VAL A 4 10.91 -13.66 -11.35
C VAL A 4 10.02 -12.44 -11.32
N LEU A 5 10.64 -11.26 -11.32
CA LEU A 5 9.94 -10.01 -11.47
C LEU A 5 10.04 -9.54 -12.93
N LYS A 6 8.90 -9.15 -13.48
CA LYS A 6 8.77 -8.49 -14.77
C LYS A 6 8.19 -7.09 -14.56
N THR A 7 8.74 -6.09 -15.22
CA THR A 7 8.07 -4.79 -15.42
C THR A 7 7.10 -4.91 -16.58
N ALA A 8 5.91 -4.37 -16.48
CA ALA A 8 4.96 -4.36 -17.59
C ALA A 8 5.49 -3.51 -18.74
N GLU A 9 5.51 -4.06 -19.95
CA GLU A 9 6.04 -3.43 -21.15
C GLU A 9 4.95 -3.04 -22.14
N ASN A 10 3.76 -3.61 -22.00
CA ASN A 10 2.65 -3.44 -22.95
C ASN A 10 1.28 -3.47 -22.24
N SER A 11 0.23 -3.17 -22.99
CA SER A 11 -1.15 -3.17 -22.49
C SER A 11 -1.63 -4.53 -21.99
N ASN A 12 -1.13 -5.64 -22.54
CA ASN A 12 -1.50 -6.98 -22.08
C ASN A 12 -0.95 -7.28 -20.68
N ASP A 13 0.28 -6.86 -20.40
CA ASP A 13 0.88 -6.98 -19.05
C ASP A 13 0.07 -6.17 -18.03
N ILE A 14 -0.31 -4.93 -18.39
CA ILE A 14 -1.14 -4.08 -17.54
C ILE A 14 -2.50 -4.74 -17.29
N LYS A 15 -3.14 -5.25 -18.34
CA LYS A 15 -4.42 -5.96 -18.23
C LYS A 15 -4.31 -7.21 -17.36
N LEU A 16 -3.22 -7.96 -17.48
CA LEU A 16 -2.94 -9.12 -16.62
C LEU A 16 -2.84 -8.71 -15.13
N SER A 17 -2.13 -7.61 -14.84
CA SER A 17 -2.06 -7.02 -13.51
C SER A 17 -3.45 -6.61 -12.99
N GLN A 18 -4.26 -5.96 -13.82
CA GLN A 18 -5.62 -5.52 -13.48
C GLN A 18 -6.56 -6.68 -13.16
N LEU A 19 -6.52 -7.74 -13.95
CA LEU A 19 -7.30 -8.96 -13.72
C LEU A 19 -6.88 -9.67 -12.44
N PHE A 20 -5.57 -9.72 -12.16
CA PHE A 20 -5.06 -10.29 -10.92
C PHE A 20 -5.55 -9.49 -9.70
N ARG A 21 -5.47 -8.15 -9.75
CA ARG A 21 -5.96 -7.26 -8.69
C ARG A 21 -7.45 -7.43 -8.44
N SER A 22 -8.22 -7.54 -9.52
CA SER A 22 -9.67 -7.73 -9.46
C SER A 22 -10.05 -9.00 -8.69
N LYS A 23 -9.35 -10.10 -8.98
CA LYS A 23 -9.53 -11.37 -8.28
C LYS A 23 -9.24 -11.25 -6.78
N ILE A 24 -8.24 -10.46 -6.40
CA ILE A 24 -7.79 -10.35 -5.01
C ILE A 24 -8.61 -9.32 -4.22
N PHE A 25 -8.80 -8.10 -4.77
CA PHE A 25 -9.46 -7.00 -4.07
C PHE A 25 -10.98 -7.04 -4.19
N ARG A 26 -11.52 -7.39 -5.36
CA ARG A 26 -12.96 -7.32 -5.61
C ARG A 26 -13.66 -8.68 -5.54
N LYS A 27 -12.89 -9.77 -5.35
CA LYS A 27 -13.40 -11.15 -5.36
C LYS A 27 -14.27 -11.47 -6.60
N SER A 28 -14.15 -10.67 -7.63
CA SER A 28 -14.89 -10.77 -8.88
C SER A 28 -13.96 -11.16 -10.02
N LYS A 29 -14.45 -12.07 -10.90
CA LYS A 29 -13.74 -12.42 -12.13
C LYS A 29 -14.12 -11.51 -13.30
N ASN A 30 -15.25 -10.83 -13.21
CA ASN A 30 -15.87 -10.12 -14.32
C ASN A 30 -15.64 -8.59 -14.30
N ILE A 31 -15.16 -8.05 -13.16
CA ILE A 31 -14.88 -6.62 -13.04
C ILE A 31 -13.37 -6.43 -13.08
N CYS A 32 -12.87 -5.64 -14.02
CA CYS A 32 -11.46 -5.32 -14.10
C CYS A 32 -11.13 -4.19 -13.10
N ASP A 33 -10.16 -4.41 -12.19
CA ASP A 33 -9.69 -3.36 -11.30
C ASP A 33 -8.76 -2.42 -12.06
N ASN A 34 -9.35 -1.49 -12.80
CA ASN A 34 -8.64 -0.45 -13.53
C ASN A 34 -8.99 0.94 -12.99
N ASP A 35 -8.04 1.84 -13.08
CA ASP A 35 -8.25 3.26 -12.85
C ASP A 35 -7.32 4.08 -13.76
N GLU A 36 -7.59 5.39 -13.87
CA GLU A 36 -6.82 6.32 -14.69
C GLU A 36 -5.33 6.44 -14.29
N LEU A 37 -4.98 6.00 -13.06
CA LEU A 37 -3.59 6.01 -12.60
C LEU A 37 -2.77 4.88 -13.23
N ASP A 38 -3.40 3.83 -13.74
CA ASP A 38 -2.68 2.71 -14.36
C ASP A 38 -1.81 3.16 -15.52
N GLN A 39 -2.25 4.14 -16.29
CA GLN A 39 -1.48 4.69 -17.42
C GLN A 39 -0.25 5.51 -17.00
N ARG A 40 -0.21 5.96 -15.73
CA ARG A 40 0.86 6.82 -15.18
C ARG A 40 1.82 6.07 -14.28
N CYS A 41 1.51 4.81 -13.97
CA CYS A 41 2.26 3.99 -13.04
C CYS A 41 3.16 2.99 -13.78
N ILE A 42 4.27 2.65 -13.15
CA ILE A 42 5.05 1.48 -13.52
C ILE A 42 4.43 0.28 -12.82
N HIS A 43 4.09 -0.75 -13.59
CA HIS A 43 3.50 -1.99 -13.06
C HIS A 43 4.56 -3.07 -12.99
N TYR A 44 4.54 -3.82 -11.89
CA TYR A 44 5.40 -4.95 -11.64
C TYR A 44 4.57 -6.22 -11.44
N LEU A 45 5.03 -7.30 -12.05
CA LEU A 45 4.43 -8.63 -11.97
C LEU A 45 5.50 -9.60 -11.48
N ILE A 46 5.15 -10.43 -10.50
CA ILE A 46 6.05 -11.47 -9.96
C ILE A 46 5.44 -12.83 -10.26
N PHE A 47 6.25 -13.67 -10.88
CA PHE A 47 5.86 -15.01 -11.31
C PHE A 47 6.64 -16.07 -10.53
N ASP A 48 5.98 -17.18 -10.22
CA ASP A 48 6.61 -18.39 -9.68
C ASP A 48 7.17 -19.23 -10.82
N LYS A 49 8.50 -19.32 -10.93
CA LYS A 49 9.18 -20.09 -11.98
C LYS A 49 8.87 -21.57 -11.94
N PHE A 50 8.68 -22.14 -10.76
CA PHE A 50 8.52 -23.58 -10.56
C PHE A 50 7.06 -24.03 -10.62
N ASN A 51 6.12 -23.10 -10.71
CA ASN A 51 4.71 -23.37 -10.87
C ASN A 51 4.19 -22.76 -12.18
N SER A 52 4.68 -23.30 -13.31
CA SER A 52 4.25 -22.91 -14.68
C SER A 52 4.21 -21.39 -14.90
N TYR A 53 5.16 -20.65 -14.34
CA TYR A 53 5.19 -19.19 -14.40
C TYR A 53 3.87 -18.54 -13.96
N LYS A 54 3.26 -19.09 -12.91
CA LYS A 54 2.03 -18.54 -12.35
C LYS A 54 2.30 -17.15 -11.77
N LEU A 55 1.45 -16.18 -12.12
CA LEU A 55 1.45 -14.84 -11.53
C LEU A 55 1.03 -14.95 -10.06
N VAL A 56 1.86 -14.46 -9.14
CA VAL A 56 1.67 -14.59 -7.69
C VAL A 56 1.62 -13.26 -6.95
N CYS A 57 2.14 -12.19 -7.56
CA CYS A 57 2.08 -10.86 -6.95
C CYS A 57 2.11 -9.79 -8.04
N VAL A 58 1.37 -8.72 -7.82
CA VAL A 58 1.48 -7.49 -8.60
C VAL A 58 1.49 -6.28 -7.69
N PHE A 59 2.13 -5.22 -8.16
CA PHE A 59 2.07 -3.89 -7.55
C PHE A 59 2.35 -2.83 -8.60
N ARG A 60 1.99 -1.59 -8.31
CA ARG A 60 2.34 -0.46 -9.15
C ARG A 60 2.98 0.64 -8.33
N VAL A 61 3.81 1.43 -8.98
CA VAL A 61 4.46 2.58 -8.38
C VAL A 61 4.26 3.81 -9.25
N TYR A 62 4.04 4.94 -8.61
CA TYR A 62 3.97 6.24 -9.26
C TYR A 62 5.16 7.09 -8.83
N LEU A 63 6.00 7.47 -9.80
CA LEU A 63 7.16 8.33 -9.57
C LEU A 63 6.72 9.79 -9.57
N ILE A 64 7.14 10.54 -8.56
CA ILE A 64 6.81 11.94 -8.34
C ILE A 64 8.12 12.71 -8.28
N HIS A 65 8.48 13.36 -9.37
CA HIS A 65 9.71 14.16 -9.49
C HIS A 65 9.53 15.61 -9.05
N ASN A 66 8.29 16.09 -9.05
CA ASN A 66 7.93 17.42 -8.55
C ASN A 66 6.59 17.39 -7.81
N THR A 67 6.40 18.34 -6.92
CA THR A 67 5.26 18.36 -6.00
C THR A 67 3.91 18.60 -6.70
N ASN A 68 3.89 19.14 -7.92
CA ASN A 68 2.66 19.31 -8.70
C ASN A 68 2.07 17.96 -9.12
N GLN A 69 2.89 16.91 -9.27
CA GLN A 69 2.46 15.57 -9.60
C GLN A 69 1.71 14.87 -8.45
N LEU A 70 1.79 15.38 -7.22
CA LEU A 70 1.04 14.84 -6.07
C LEU A 70 -0.47 14.85 -6.28
N CYS A 71 -1.01 15.78 -7.05
CA CYS A 71 -2.44 15.82 -7.37
C CYS A 71 -2.90 14.58 -8.15
N ASN A 72 -2.00 13.94 -8.86
CA ASN A 72 -2.25 12.75 -9.67
C ASN A 72 -2.02 11.43 -8.89
N SER A 73 -1.69 11.48 -7.60
CA SER A 73 -1.48 10.28 -6.78
C SER A 73 -2.80 9.66 -6.32
N TYR A 74 -2.79 8.35 -6.05
CA TYR A 74 -3.95 7.65 -5.49
C TYR A 74 -4.32 8.20 -4.11
N SER A 75 -3.33 8.42 -3.27
CA SER A 75 -3.53 8.96 -1.92
C SER A 75 -4.20 10.33 -1.94
N ASN A 76 -4.02 11.13 -3.00
CA ASN A 76 -4.69 12.42 -3.13
C ASN A 76 -6.22 12.31 -3.25
N LYS A 77 -6.76 11.14 -3.59
CA LYS A 77 -8.22 10.92 -3.58
C LYS A 77 -8.79 11.03 -2.16
N PHE A 78 -8.05 10.59 -1.16
CA PHE A 78 -8.51 10.48 0.23
C PHE A 78 -7.89 11.51 1.17
N TYR A 79 -6.76 12.11 0.80
CA TYR A 79 -5.95 12.98 1.66
C TYR A 79 -5.58 14.30 0.99
N LYS A 80 -5.48 15.37 1.78
CA LYS A 80 -4.83 16.63 1.37
C LYS A 80 -3.33 16.46 1.59
N LEU A 81 -2.56 16.37 0.53
CA LEU A 81 -1.12 16.10 0.57
C LEU A 81 -0.27 17.38 0.72
N ASN A 82 -0.83 18.46 1.31
CA ASN A 82 -0.17 19.76 1.39
C ASN A 82 1.17 19.71 2.14
N ASN A 83 1.28 18.87 3.16
CA ASN A 83 2.53 18.72 3.90
C ASN A 83 3.60 18.00 3.08
N LEU A 84 3.22 17.09 2.18
CA LEU A 84 4.16 16.44 1.27
C LEU A 84 4.65 17.41 0.18
N LYS A 85 3.87 18.46 -0.17
CA LYS A 85 4.32 19.50 -1.09
C LYS A 85 5.53 20.29 -0.61
N LYS A 86 5.84 20.23 0.68
CA LYS A 86 7.03 20.86 1.27
C LYS A 86 8.31 20.05 1.06
N ILE A 87 8.19 18.79 0.63
CA ILE A 87 9.31 17.91 0.34
C ILE A 87 9.73 18.17 -1.11
N GLN A 88 10.94 18.72 -1.30
CA GLN A 88 11.48 19.02 -2.64
C GLN A 88 12.11 17.80 -3.32
N ASP A 89 12.43 16.78 -2.54
CA ASP A 89 13.04 15.55 -3.04
C ASP A 89 12.04 14.69 -3.83
N PRO A 90 12.52 13.87 -4.78
CA PRO A 90 11.68 12.92 -5.48
C PRO A 90 10.99 11.94 -4.52
N MET A 91 9.73 11.63 -4.82
CA MET A 91 8.89 10.73 -4.03
C MET A 91 8.40 9.55 -4.86
N LEU A 92 7.98 8.52 -4.18
CA LEU A 92 7.36 7.35 -4.81
C LEU A 92 6.10 6.97 -4.04
N GLU A 93 4.98 6.87 -4.76
CA GLU A 93 3.77 6.28 -4.21
C GLU A 93 3.70 4.80 -4.62
N LEU A 94 3.57 3.93 -3.62
CA LEU A 94 3.35 2.51 -3.81
C LEU A 94 1.86 2.19 -3.66
N GLY A 95 1.30 1.49 -4.63
CA GLY A 95 -0.10 1.14 -4.63
C GLY A 95 -0.42 -0.23 -5.25
N ARG A 96 -1.64 -0.67 -5.03
CA ARG A 96 -2.17 -1.92 -5.60
C ARG A 96 -1.27 -3.14 -5.34
N PHE A 97 -0.57 -3.15 -4.22
CA PHE A 97 0.28 -4.28 -3.84
C PHE A 97 -0.60 -5.44 -3.37
N CYS A 98 -0.62 -6.50 -4.13
CA CYS A 98 -1.38 -7.69 -3.77
C CYS A 98 -0.61 -8.97 -4.11
N VAL A 99 -0.76 -9.95 -3.23
CA VAL A 99 -0.17 -11.29 -3.34
C VAL A 99 -1.31 -12.31 -3.38
N ASP A 100 -1.18 -13.35 -4.19
CA ASP A 100 -2.13 -14.47 -4.19
C ASP A 100 -2.21 -15.06 -2.76
N PRO A 101 -3.40 -15.12 -2.12
CA PRO A 101 -3.56 -15.55 -0.74
C PRO A 101 -3.13 -17.01 -0.49
N ASN A 102 -2.98 -17.81 -1.55
CA ASN A 102 -2.45 -19.17 -1.47
C ASN A 102 -0.92 -19.20 -1.36
N TYR A 103 -0.25 -18.07 -1.54
CA TYR A 103 1.21 -17.94 -1.43
C TYR A 103 1.58 -17.17 -0.16
N ARG A 104 2.31 -17.84 0.73
CA ARG A 104 2.78 -17.27 2.00
C ARG A 104 4.31 -17.16 2.08
N ASP A 105 4.99 -17.35 0.95
CA ASP A 105 6.46 -17.27 0.90
C ASP A 105 6.93 -15.82 1.01
N PRO A 106 7.69 -15.44 2.04
CA PRO A 106 8.21 -14.10 2.22
C PRO A 106 9.17 -13.66 1.10
N LYS A 107 9.72 -14.60 0.33
CA LYS A 107 10.59 -14.30 -0.82
C LYS A 107 9.86 -13.49 -1.90
N ILE A 108 8.54 -13.60 -2.00
CA ILE A 108 7.73 -12.77 -2.93
C ILE A 108 7.88 -11.29 -2.57
N ILE A 109 7.66 -10.96 -1.28
CA ILE A 109 7.80 -9.59 -0.78
C ILE A 109 9.25 -9.13 -0.92
N MET A 110 10.24 -9.97 -0.62
CA MET A 110 11.66 -9.65 -0.80
C MET A 110 12.01 -9.34 -2.26
N THR A 111 11.43 -10.10 -3.21
CA THR A 111 11.60 -9.85 -4.66
C THR A 111 11.05 -8.50 -5.06
N ALA A 112 9.83 -8.17 -4.60
CA ALA A 112 9.21 -6.85 -4.84
C ALA A 112 10.07 -5.72 -4.28
N TRP A 113 10.54 -5.85 -3.03
CA TRP A 113 11.39 -4.84 -2.38
C TRP A 113 12.74 -4.66 -3.04
N SER A 114 13.34 -5.73 -3.57
CA SER A 114 14.57 -5.61 -4.37
C SER A 114 14.38 -4.71 -5.59
N ALA A 115 13.22 -4.82 -6.27
CA ALA A 115 12.91 -3.95 -7.40
C ALA A 115 12.63 -2.51 -6.96
N ILE A 116 11.84 -2.33 -5.89
CA ILE A 116 11.56 -1.00 -5.34
C ILE A 116 12.86 -0.32 -4.91
N ARG A 117 13.77 -1.03 -4.23
CA ARG A 117 15.07 -0.52 -3.83
C ARG A 117 15.89 -0.01 -5.04
N LYS A 118 16.00 -0.81 -6.10
CA LYS A 118 16.69 -0.39 -7.33
C LYS A 118 16.07 0.89 -7.92
N LEU A 119 14.73 0.97 -7.89
CA LEU A 119 14.01 2.16 -8.39
C LEU A 119 14.29 3.38 -7.53
N VAL A 120 14.28 3.22 -6.20
CA VAL A 120 14.61 4.26 -5.21
C VAL A 120 16.02 4.78 -5.42
N GLU A 121 17.01 3.89 -5.56
CA GLU A 121 18.40 4.26 -5.79
C GLU A 121 18.58 4.98 -7.13
N LYS A 122 18.02 4.43 -8.22
CA LYS A 122 18.12 5.00 -9.57
C LYS A 122 17.52 6.41 -9.65
N ASN A 123 16.37 6.65 -9.00
CA ASN A 123 15.66 7.93 -9.06
C ASN A 123 15.93 8.84 -7.86
N LYS A 124 16.85 8.47 -6.97
CA LYS A 124 17.22 9.23 -5.77
C LYS A 124 16.00 9.57 -4.89
N ILE A 125 15.05 8.63 -4.80
CA ILE A 125 13.82 8.80 -4.01
C ILE A 125 14.17 8.96 -2.53
N LYS A 126 13.62 9.98 -1.88
CA LYS A 126 13.81 10.25 -0.45
C LYS A 126 12.57 9.98 0.39
N PHE A 127 11.42 9.92 -0.24
CA PHE A 127 10.16 9.71 0.47
C PHE A 127 9.28 8.69 -0.26
N LEU A 128 8.87 7.66 0.46
CA LEU A 128 8.00 6.61 -0.04
C LEU A 128 6.70 6.65 0.77
N PHE A 129 5.56 6.62 0.09
CA PHE A 129 4.25 6.64 0.73
C PHE A 129 3.23 5.81 -0.04
N GLY A 130 2.04 5.65 0.53
CA GLY A 130 0.93 4.92 -0.09
C GLY A 130 -0.13 4.54 0.93
N CYS A 131 -1.21 3.93 0.44
CA CYS A 131 -2.29 3.42 1.26
C CYS A 131 -2.08 1.93 1.54
N SER A 132 -2.22 1.53 2.80
CA SER A 132 -2.22 0.13 3.21
C SER A 132 -3.59 -0.21 3.80
N SER A 133 -4.15 -1.34 3.38
CA SER A 133 -5.53 -1.71 3.70
C SER A 133 -5.62 -2.78 4.78
N PHE A 134 -6.60 -2.63 5.66
CA PHE A 134 -7.11 -3.68 6.53
C PHE A 134 -8.31 -4.34 5.84
N ILE A 135 -8.50 -5.64 5.99
CA ILE A 135 -9.59 -6.37 5.32
C ILE A 135 -10.91 -6.14 6.05
N GLY A 136 -11.90 -5.63 5.33
CA GLY A 136 -13.24 -5.31 5.85
C GLY A 136 -13.30 -3.95 6.53
N THR A 137 -14.52 -3.49 6.79
CA THR A 137 -14.80 -2.14 7.30
C THR A 137 -15.07 -2.09 8.82
N SER A 138 -14.93 -3.22 9.53
CA SER A 138 -15.19 -3.27 10.98
C SER A 138 -13.99 -2.75 11.77
N ILE A 139 -14.19 -1.62 12.44
CA ILE A 139 -13.20 -0.98 13.32
C ILE A 139 -12.85 -1.89 14.52
N ASP A 140 -13.86 -2.52 15.13
CA ASP A 140 -13.71 -3.30 16.36
C ASP A 140 -12.71 -4.47 16.20
N ARG A 141 -12.67 -5.06 15.01
CA ARG A 141 -11.72 -6.12 14.68
C ARG A 141 -10.26 -5.69 14.85
N TYR A 142 -9.97 -4.42 14.64
CA TYR A 142 -8.61 -3.88 14.55
C TYR A 142 -8.26 -2.90 15.67
N LEU A 143 -9.08 -2.75 16.71
CA LEU A 143 -8.83 -1.79 17.80
C LEU A 143 -7.45 -1.97 18.44
N ASP A 144 -7.01 -3.22 18.69
CA ASP A 144 -5.67 -3.49 19.22
C ASP A 144 -4.57 -3.01 18.25
N CYS A 145 -4.78 -3.20 16.92
CA CYS A 145 -3.84 -2.71 15.91
C CYS A 145 -3.77 -1.18 15.92
N PHE A 146 -4.93 -0.50 15.95
CA PHE A 146 -4.97 0.96 15.92
C PHE A 146 -4.39 1.58 17.19
N LYS A 147 -4.62 0.99 18.37
CA LYS A 147 -3.95 1.39 19.61
C LYS A 147 -2.43 1.22 19.52
N PHE A 148 -1.97 0.09 19.00
CA PHE A 148 -0.54 -0.18 18.79
C PHE A 148 0.07 0.82 17.80
N LEU A 149 -0.59 1.09 16.66
CA LEU A 149 -0.14 2.07 15.68
C LEU A 149 -0.08 3.47 16.28
N LYS A 150 -1.13 3.89 17.00
CA LYS A 150 -1.17 5.20 17.66
C LYS A 150 -0.04 5.38 18.65
N THR A 151 0.30 4.36 19.43
CA THR A 151 1.33 4.48 20.47
C THR A 151 2.76 4.46 19.95
N LYS A 152 3.00 3.85 18.77
CA LYS A 152 4.36 3.55 18.31
C LYS A 152 4.75 4.16 16.96
N TYR A 153 3.77 4.45 16.09
CA TYR A 153 4.06 4.66 14.66
C TYR A 153 3.39 5.89 14.04
N ILE A 154 2.88 6.81 14.87
CA ILE A 154 2.30 8.05 14.32
C ILE A 154 3.37 8.90 13.64
N ALA A 155 3.05 9.37 12.44
CA ALA A 155 3.91 10.27 11.69
C ALA A 155 4.24 11.54 12.48
N PRO A 156 5.48 12.06 12.38
CA PRO A 156 5.81 13.38 12.89
C PRO A 156 4.87 14.45 12.34
N LYS A 157 4.53 15.47 13.14
CA LYS A 157 3.56 16.54 12.81
C LYS A 157 3.79 17.16 11.41
N LYS A 158 5.05 17.31 10.99
CA LYS A 158 5.39 17.87 9.67
C LYS A 158 4.92 17.04 8.48
N TYR A 159 4.63 15.74 8.68
CA TYR A 159 4.14 14.81 7.67
C TYR A 159 2.67 14.44 7.87
N ASN A 160 2.00 15.01 8.87
CA ASN A 160 0.60 14.71 9.13
C ASN A 160 -0.27 15.15 7.95
N LEU A 161 -1.19 14.28 7.54
CA LEU A 161 -2.08 14.50 6.41
C LEU A 161 -3.49 14.82 6.90
N TYR A 162 -4.14 15.78 6.25
CA TYR A 162 -5.55 16.04 6.45
C TYR A 162 -6.38 15.11 5.57
N VAL A 163 -7.37 14.46 6.15
CA VAL A 163 -8.25 13.55 5.44
C VAL A 163 -9.32 14.32 4.66
N LYS A 164 -9.62 13.85 3.43
CA LYS A 164 -10.74 14.31 2.59
C LYS A 164 -11.88 13.30 2.54
N ALA A 165 -11.58 12.03 2.84
CA ALA A 165 -12.57 10.96 2.79
C ALA A 165 -13.74 11.23 3.76
N PRO A 166 -15.00 10.90 3.37
CA PRO A 166 -16.18 11.18 4.19
C PRO A 166 -16.30 10.26 5.41
N LYS A 167 -15.78 9.03 5.32
CA LYS A 167 -15.85 8.05 6.40
C LYS A 167 -14.47 7.79 6.97
N VAL A 168 -14.24 8.20 8.21
CA VAL A 168 -12.93 8.17 8.87
C VAL A 168 -13.08 7.76 10.32
N PHE A 169 -12.21 6.88 10.78
CA PHE A 169 -12.02 6.61 12.19
C PHE A 169 -10.73 7.28 12.68
N LYS A 170 -10.86 8.28 13.55
CA LYS A 170 -9.73 9.00 14.13
C LYS A 170 -9.19 8.25 15.34
N PHE A 171 -7.89 8.10 15.44
CA PHE A 171 -7.25 7.44 16.58
C PHE A 171 -7.43 8.19 17.89
N ASN A 172 -7.82 9.47 17.86
CA ASN A 172 -8.21 10.21 19.06
C ASN A 172 -9.49 9.67 19.73
N ASN A 173 -10.31 8.93 18.98
CA ASN A 173 -11.48 8.26 19.52
C ASN A 173 -11.16 6.95 20.26
N LEU A 174 -9.90 6.50 20.23
CA LEU A 174 -9.45 5.31 20.95
C LEU A 174 -9.36 5.59 22.45
N ILE A 175 -10.07 4.79 23.24
CA ILE A 175 -10.09 4.83 24.70
C ILE A 175 -9.06 3.84 25.25
N ASN A 176 -8.49 4.12 26.42
CA ASN A 176 -7.56 3.22 27.11
C ASN A 176 -6.40 2.73 26.21
N LEU A 177 -5.60 3.67 25.71
CA LEU A 177 -4.55 3.40 24.71
C LEU A 177 -3.53 2.34 25.17
N ASN A 178 -3.24 2.27 26.45
CA ASN A 178 -2.27 1.30 27.01
C ASN A 178 -2.88 -0.08 27.22
N ASN A 179 -4.20 -0.22 27.09
CA ASN A 179 -4.89 -1.50 27.25
C ASN A 179 -5.18 -2.11 25.87
N PHE A 180 -4.21 -2.88 25.34
CA PHE A 180 -4.36 -3.68 24.12
C PHE A 180 -3.48 -4.92 24.16
N CYS A 181 -3.90 -5.96 23.44
CA CYS A 181 -3.14 -7.19 23.32
C CYS A 181 -2.11 -7.07 22.17
N LEU A 182 -0.82 -6.90 22.50
CA LEU A 182 0.25 -6.75 21.52
C LEU A 182 0.34 -7.96 20.56
N LYS A 183 0.13 -9.18 21.07
CA LYS A 183 0.15 -10.41 20.25
C LYS A 183 -0.98 -10.36 19.20
N LYS A 184 -2.19 -9.94 19.60
CA LYS A 184 -3.34 -9.80 18.72
C LYS A 184 -3.14 -8.66 17.73
N ALA A 185 -2.62 -7.51 18.18
CA ALA A 185 -2.28 -6.38 17.31
C ALA A 185 -1.32 -6.81 16.21
N LYS A 186 -0.18 -7.42 16.54
CA LYS A 186 0.82 -7.88 15.56
C LYS A 186 0.27 -8.94 14.60
N LYS A 187 -0.56 -9.88 15.10
CA LYS A 187 -1.17 -10.93 14.25
C LYS A 187 -2.13 -10.36 13.21
N ASN A 188 -2.87 -9.29 13.55
CA ASN A 188 -3.91 -8.69 12.72
C ASN A 188 -3.40 -7.52 11.86
N LEU A 189 -2.15 -7.08 12.04
CA LEU A 189 -1.54 -6.11 11.13
C LEU A 189 -1.44 -6.70 9.73
N PRO A 190 -1.80 -5.94 8.69
CA PRO A 190 -1.53 -6.34 7.32
C PRO A 190 -0.03 -6.62 7.14
N PRO A 191 0.36 -7.76 6.51
CA PRO A 191 1.77 -8.14 6.37
C PRO A 191 2.64 -7.06 5.72
N LEU A 192 2.11 -6.38 4.70
CA LEU A 192 2.80 -5.30 4.01
C LEU A 192 3.00 -4.09 4.93
N LEU A 193 1.97 -3.70 5.70
CA LEU A 193 2.10 -2.62 6.69
C LEU A 193 3.14 -2.97 7.74
N SER A 194 3.11 -4.19 8.28
CA SER A 194 4.11 -4.66 9.25
C SER A 194 5.53 -4.54 8.69
N PHE A 195 5.71 -4.86 7.41
CA PHE A 195 7.01 -4.69 6.74
C PHE A 195 7.45 -3.22 6.67
N TYR A 196 6.55 -2.29 6.30
CA TYR A 196 6.87 -0.85 6.28
C TYR A 196 7.26 -0.31 7.65
N LEU A 197 6.54 -0.73 8.69
CA LEU A 197 6.83 -0.31 10.05
C LEU A 197 8.21 -0.78 10.51
N ASN A 198 8.64 -1.99 10.13
CA ASN A 198 9.97 -2.51 10.41
C ASN A 198 11.09 -1.75 9.68
N LEU A 199 10.77 -1.09 8.57
CA LEU A 199 11.69 -0.19 7.85
C LEU A 199 11.72 1.24 8.43
N GLY A 200 11.05 1.48 9.56
CA GLY A 200 10.96 2.81 10.17
C GLY A 200 9.82 3.67 9.63
N GLY A 201 8.84 3.06 8.97
CA GLY A 201 7.66 3.75 8.45
C GLY A 201 6.73 4.28 9.54
N TRP A 202 5.89 5.22 9.16
CA TRP A 202 4.86 5.83 10.01
C TRP A 202 3.47 5.68 9.39
N VAL A 203 2.46 5.92 10.20
CA VAL A 203 1.06 5.96 9.76
C VAL A 203 0.41 7.31 10.11
N SER A 204 -0.68 7.65 9.42
CA SER A 204 -1.56 8.76 9.81
C SER A 204 -2.24 8.46 11.16
N ASP A 205 -2.78 9.49 11.79
CA ASP A 205 -3.51 9.40 13.07
C ASP A 205 -4.99 8.96 12.90
N HIS A 206 -5.31 8.35 11.77
CA HIS A 206 -6.66 7.91 11.42
C HIS A 206 -6.61 6.83 10.34
N VAL A 207 -7.72 6.14 10.15
CA VAL A 207 -7.97 5.24 9.01
C VAL A 207 -9.18 5.71 8.22
N VAL A 208 -9.14 5.54 6.92
CA VAL A 208 -10.26 5.78 6.01
C VAL A 208 -11.02 4.47 5.83
N ILE A 209 -12.35 4.55 5.85
CA ILE A 209 -13.22 3.42 5.54
C ILE A 209 -13.57 3.51 4.06
N ASP A 210 -13.04 2.59 3.27
CA ASP A 210 -13.28 2.48 1.84
C ASP A 210 -14.29 1.35 1.56
N ASN A 211 -15.53 1.73 1.28
CA ASN A 211 -16.58 0.74 1.01
C ASN A 211 -16.46 0.13 -0.41
N ASP A 212 -15.78 0.79 -1.33
CA ASP A 212 -15.61 0.28 -2.71
C ASP A 212 -14.63 -0.91 -2.73
N LEU A 213 -13.57 -0.83 -1.93
CA LEU A 213 -12.60 -1.92 -1.78
C LEU A 213 -12.85 -2.80 -0.55
N GLU A 214 -13.92 -2.54 0.21
CA GLU A 214 -14.22 -3.24 1.47
C GLU A 214 -13.03 -3.25 2.46
N THR A 215 -12.39 -2.09 2.65
CA THR A 215 -11.21 -1.93 3.52
C THR A 215 -11.34 -0.74 4.46
#